data_98c21f335e3a805427144db60f285a12
#
_entry.id   98c21f335e3a805427144db60f285a12
#
_cell.length_a   1.000
_cell.length_b   1.000
_cell.length_c   1.000
_cell.angle_alpha   90.00
_cell.angle_beta   90.00
_cell.angle_gamma   90.00
#
_symmetry.space_group_name_H-M   'P 1'
#
loop_
_entity.id
_entity.type
_entity.pdbx_description
1 polymer ?
#
loop_
_entity_poly.entity_id
_entity_poly.type
_entity_poly.pdbx_seq_one_letter_code
_entity_poly.pdbx_strand_id
1 'polypeptide(L)'
;MSRVDILKKQRARLKEDISAMLDSYLIGTVAKSPSMSGHNMTTKVEGKTVTLYVRKDVAPMATEMSLRYKKLWALIQKLSQVNWEILNLESK
;
A
#
# COMPACT_ATOMS: atom_id res chain seq x y z
N MET A 1 4.83 -25.40 19.19
CA MET A 1 4.88 -23.94 19.10
C MET A 1 3.61 -23.32 19.67
N SER A 2 3.76 -22.26 20.44
CA SER A 2 2.61 -21.53 20.94
C SER A 2 1.97 -20.69 19.82
N ARG A 3 0.74 -20.29 20.03
CA ARG A 3 0.03 -19.39 19.11
C ARG A 3 0.81 -18.08 18.92
N VAL A 4 1.39 -17.54 20.00
CA VAL A 4 2.18 -16.31 19.95
C VAL A 4 3.42 -16.48 19.05
N ASP A 5 4.10 -17.61 19.13
CA ASP A 5 5.29 -17.88 18.30
C ASP A 5 4.93 -17.92 16.82
N ILE A 6 3.80 -18.55 16.47
CA ILE A 6 3.31 -18.60 15.10
C ILE A 6 3.00 -17.20 14.59
N LEU A 7 2.32 -16.40 15.40
CA LEU A 7 1.97 -15.02 15.04
C LEU A 7 3.21 -14.14 14.86
N LYS A 8 4.23 -14.31 15.70
CA LYS A 8 5.48 -13.55 15.58
C LYS A 8 6.22 -13.90 14.29
N LYS A 9 6.19 -15.15 13.85
CA LYS A 9 6.75 -15.56 12.57
C LYS A 9 5.98 -14.95 11.40
N GLN A 10 4.65 -14.94 11.47
CA GLN A 10 3.80 -14.29 10.46
C GLN A 10 4.11 -12.80 10.40
N ARG A 11 4.28 -12.14 11.55
CA ARG A 11 4.64 -10.72 11.60
C ARG A 11 5.95 -10.43 10.90
N ALA A 12 6.97 -11.26 11.17
CA ALA A 12 8.29 -11.09 10.56
C ALA A 12 8.21 -11.21 9.03
N ARG A 13 7.45 -12.18 8.53
CA ARG A 13 7.27 -12.37 7.08
C ARG A 13 6.51 -11.22 6.44
N LEU A 14 5.45 -10.74 7.09
CA LEU A 14 4.69 -9.59 6.60
C LEU A 14 5.56 -8.33 6.54
N LYS A 15 6.42 -8.12 7.54
CA LYS A 15 7.36 -6.99 7.54
C LYS A 15 8.33 -7.07 6.35
N GLU A 16 8.83 -8.25 6.02
CA GLU A 16 9.69 -8.43 4.87
C GLU A 16 8.97 -8.13 3.56
N ASP A 17 7.75 -8.66 3.42
CA ASP A 17 6.94 -8.45 2.21
C ASP A 17 6.60 -6.97 2.04
N ILE A 18 6.26 -6.29 3.12
CA ILE A 18 5.97 -4.85 3.11
C ILE A 18 7.22 -4.07 2.72
N SER A 19 8.36 -4.37 3.35
CA SER A 19 9.63 -3.68 3.06
C SER A 19 10.01 -3.78 1.58
N ALA A 20 9.77 -4.94 0.96
CA ALA A 20 10.08 -5.13 -0.45
C ALA A 20 9.24 -4.24 -1.37
N MET A 21 8.10 -3.74 -0.91
CA MET A 21 7.19 -2.92 -1.70
C MET A 21 7.31 -1.42 -1.44
N LEU A 22 8.13 -1.01 -0.46
CA LEU A 22 8.20 0.40 -0.06
C LEU A 22 8.99 1.30 -1.01
N ASP A 23 9.77 0.72 -1.93
CA ASP A 23 10.63 1.50 -2.82
C ASP A 23 9.88 2.23 -3.92
N SER A 24 8.76 1.68 -4.36
CA SER A 24 8.11 2.21 -5.57
C SER A 24 6.61 1.98 -5.57
N TYR A 25 5.90 2.76 -4.78
CA TYR A 25 4.45 2.76 -4.78
C TYR A 25 3.93 4.19 -4.91
N LEU A 26 2.70 4.34 -5.39
CA LEU A 26 2.02 5.64 -5.46
C LEU A 26 0.64 5.51 -4.83
N ILE A 27 0.30 6.45 -3.98
CA ILE A 27 -1.04 6.54 -3.39
C ILE A 27 -1.87 7.44 -4.31
N GLY A 28 -2.86 6.84 -4.99
CA GLY A 28 -3.74 7.61 -5.84
C GLY A 28 -4.37 6.77 -6.92
N THR A 29 -5.22 7.41 -7.71
CA THR A 29 -5.90 6.79 -8.83
C THR A 29 -5.43 7.45 -10.12
N VAL A 30 -4.95 6.65 -11.05
CA VAL A 30 -4.52 7.12 -12.37
C VAL A 30 -5.66 6.93 -13.35
N ALA A 31 -6.06 8.00 -14.01
CA ALA A 31 -7.15 7.96 -14.98
C ALA A 31 -6.77 8.79 -16.21
N LYS A 32 -7.30 8.39 -17.37
CA LYS A 32 -7.09 9.13 -18.60
C LYS A 32 -7.84 10.46 -18.52
N SER A 33 -7.14 11.54 -18.87
CA SER A 33 -7.79 12.86 -18.91
C SER A 33 -8.64 12.98 -20.18
N PRO A 34 -9.93 13.37 -20.04
CA PRO A 34 -10.79 13.49 -21.22
C PRO A 34 -10.43 14.66 -22.13
N SER A 35 -9.72 15.66 -21.61
CA SER A 35 -9.40 16.88 -22.37
C SER A 35 -7.91 17.00 -22.75
N MET A 36 -7.08 16.02 -22.39
CA MET A 36 -5.66 16.07 -22.61
C MET A 36 -5.16 14.71 -23.14
N SER A 37 -4.00 14.71 -23.80
CA SER A 37 -3.40 13.49 -24.33
C SER A 37 -2.76 12.61 -23.24
N GLY A 38 -2.62 13.13 -22.01
CA GLY A 38 -2.03 12.41 -20.88
C GLY A 38 -3.07 11.86 -19.94
N HIS A 39 -2.60 11.55 -18.73
CA HIS A 39 -3.41 11.02 -17.65
C HIS A 39 -3.31 11.94 -16.44
N ASN A 40 -4.23 11.79 -15.51
CA ASN A 40 -4.20 12.47 -14.22
C ASN A 40 -4.14 11.45 -13.09
N MET A 41 -3.36 11.75 -12.07
CA MET A 41 -3.37 10.98 -10.84
C MET A 41 -3.99 11.85 -9.74
N THR A 42 -5.04 11.34 -9.12
CA THR A 42 -5.72 12.01 -8.01
C THR A 42 -5.32 11.33 -6.71
N THR A 43 -4.82 12.11 -5.77
CA THR A 43 -4.40 11.61 -4.47
C THR A 43 -4.83 12.61 -3.40
N LYS A 44 -4.69 12.21 -2.13
CA LYS A 44 -4.91 13.11 -1.00
C LYS A 44 -3.63 13.31 -0.23
N VAL A 45 -3.30 14.56 0.07
CA VAL A 45 -2.17 14.91 0.92
C VAL A 45 -2.72 15.77 2.06
N GLU A 46 -2.56 15.28 3.28
CA GLU A 46 -3.05 15.96 4.49
C GLU A 46 -4.53 16.33 4.39
N GLY A 47 -5.34 15.43 3.83
CA GLY A 47 -6.78 15.61 3.69
C GLY A 47 -7.21 16.43 2.49
N LYS A 48 -6.27 16.99 1.73
CA LYS A 48 -6.57 17.79 0.54
C LYS A 48 -6.41 16.96 -0.71
N THR A 49 -7.35 17.08 -1.64
CA THR A 49 -7.28 16.41 -2.93
C THR A 49 -6.26 17.12 -3.82
N VAL A 50 -5.31 16.37 -4.33
CA VAL A 50 -4.28 16.87 -5.25
C VAL A 50 -4.38 16.09 -6.56
N THR A 51 -4.38 16.80 -7.67
CA THR A 51 -4.40 16.19 -9.01
C THR A 51 -3.06 16.50 -9.68
N LEU A 52 -2.38 15.44 -10.12
CA LEU A 52 -1.08 15.55 -10.77
C LEU A 52 -1.20 15.10 -12.22
N TYR A 53 -0.57 15.85 -13.12
CA TYR A 53 -0.51 15.44 -14.51
C TYR A 53 0.48 14.28 -14.68
N VAL A 54 0.06 13.25 -15.41
CA VAL A 54 0.87 12.07 -15.69
C VAL A 54 1.06 11.96 -17.20
N ARG A 55 2.31 12.06 -17.66
CA ARG A 55 2.60 11.95 -19.09
C ARG A 55 2.20 10.58 -19.61
N LYS A 56 1.79 10.53 -20.87
CA LYS A 56 1.34 9.31 -21.53
C LYS A 56 2.38 8.19 -21.45
N ASP A 57 3.66 8.52 -21.60
CA ASP A 57 4.74 7.53 -21.59
C ASP A 57 5.01 6.91 -20.23
N VAL A 58 4.67 7.61 -19.13
CA VAL A 58 4.86 7.06 -17.77
C VAL A 58 3.56 6.56 -17.14
N ALA A 59 2.43 6.74 -17.79
CA ALA A 59 1.13 6.34 -17.26
C ALA A 59 1.03 4.83 -16.95
N PRO A 60 1.55 3.92 -17.77
CA PRO A 60 1.52 2.50 -17.44
C PRO A 60 2.28 2.19 -16.15
N MET A 61 3.45 2.80 -15.94
CA MET A 61 4.24 2.60 -14.73
C MET A 61 3.53 3.20 -13.51
N ALA A 62 2.96 4.41 -13.67
CA ALA A 62 2.21 5.05 -12.58
C ALA A 62 1.01 4.20 -12.15
N THR A 63 0.31 3.60 -13.10
CA THR A 63 -0.81 2.70 -12.83
C THR A 63 -0.34 1.47 -12.06
N GLU A 64 0.77 0.88 -12.48
CA GLU A 64 1.36 -0.27 -11.80
C GLU A 64 1.76 0.06 -10.36
N MET A 65 2.37 1.22 -10.16
CA MET A 65 2.75 1.68 -8.81
C MET A 65 1.54 1.96 -7.92
N SER A 66 0.44 2.44 -8.50
CA SER A 66 -0.82 2.63 -7.77
C SER A 66 -1.42 1.29 -7.35
N LEU A 67 -1.37 0.27 -8.22
CA LEU A 67 -1.82 -1.08 -7.88
C LEU A 67 -0.93 -1.71 -6.81
N ARG A 68 0.36 -1.42 -6.84
CA ARG A 68 1.30 -1.89 -5.82
C ARG A 68 0.95 -1.32 -4.45
N TYR A 69 0.50 -0.08 -4.37
CA TYR A 69 0.03 0.51 -3.13
C TYR A 69 -1.16 -0.26 -2.55
N LYS A 70 -2.11 -0.70 -3.39
CA LYS A 70 -3.27 -1.45 -2.93
C LYS A 70 -2.85 -2.78 -2.29
N LYS A 71 -1.88 -3.46 -2.89
CA LYS A 71 -1.33 -4.70 -2.33
C LYS A 71 -0.60 -4.43 -1.01
N LEU A 72 0.20 -3.37 -0.99
CA LEU A 72 0.90 -2.94 0.22
C LEU A 72 -0.08 -2.64 1.35
N TRP A 73 -1.16 -1.93 1.07
CA TRP A 73 -2.18 -1.61 2.07
C TRP A 73 -2.82 -2.87 2.65
N ALA A 74 -3.12 -3.86 1.80
CA ALA A 74 -3.66 -5.14 2.26
C ALA A 74 -2.69 -5.86 3.22
N LEU A 75 -1.40 -5.81 2.92
CA LEU A 75 -0.37 -6.40 3.79
C LEU A 75 -0.27 -5.66 5.12
N ILE A 76 -0.35 -4.33 5.09
CA ILE A 76 -0.34 -3.50 6.29
C ILE A 76 -1.54 -3.83 7.19
N GLN A 77 -2.72 -4.02 6.60
CA GLN A 77 -3.91 -4.40 7.35
C GLN A 77 -3.75 -5.78 8.00
N LYS A 78 -3.17 -6.73 7.28
CA LYS A 78 -2.88 -8.06 7.84
C LYS A 78 -1.89 -7.97 9.02
N LEU A 79 -0.86 -7.16 8.87
CA LEU A 79 0.11 -6.94 9.95
C LEU A 79 -0.57 -6.34 11.18
N SER A 80 -1.47 -5.40 10.97
CA SER A 80 -2.25 -4.81 12.08
C SER A 80 -3.07 -5.87 12.81
N GLN A 81 -3.72 -6.77 12.10
CA GLN A 81 -4.49 -7.86 12.72
C GLN A 81 -3.59 -8.80 13.51
N VAL A 82 -2.44 -9.15 12.97
CA VAL A 82 -1.47 -10.01 13.67
C VAL A 82 -1.00 -9.34 14.94
N ASN A 83 -0.68 -8.05 14.89
CA ASN A 83 -0.28 -7.29 16.07
C ASN A 83 -1.39 -7.24 17.13
N TRP A 84 -2.63 -7.09 16.70
CA TRP A 84 -3.77 -7.09 17.62
C TRP A 84 -3.91 -8.43 18.34
N GLU A 85 -3.79 -9.55 17.61
CA GLU A 85 -3.86 -10.88 18.21
C GLU A 85 -2.72 -11.11 19.21
N ILE A 86 -1.49 -10.70 18.85
CA ILE A 86 -0.35 -10.81 19.75
C ILE A 86 -0.60 -10.01 21.03
N LEU A 87 -1.06 -8.78 20.88
CA LEU A 87 -1.35 -7.91 22.02
C LEU A 87 -2.34 -8.57 22.98
N ASN A 88 -3.42 -9.14 22.45
CA ASN A 88 -4.42 -9.81 23.27
C ASN A 88 -3.87 -11.05 23.99
N LEU A 89 -3.04 -11.83 23.31
CA LEU A 89 -2.47 -13.04 23.90
C LEU A 89 -1.40 -12.73 24.95
N GLU A 90 -0.63 -11.67 24.76
CA GLU A 90 0.45 -11.30 25.68
C GLU A 90 -0.05 -10.50 26.89
N SER A 91 -1.24 -9.93 26.82
CA SER A 91 -1.78 -9.12 27.92
C SER A 91 -2.62 -9.93 28.92
N LYS A 92 -2.72 -11.23 28.75
CA LYS A 92 -3.43 -12.12 29.69
C LYS A 92 -2.56 -12.54 30.85
#